data_4494effef4f110306fe36a46bc1bf1c9
#
_entry.id   4494effef4f110306fe36a46bc1bf1c9
#
_cell.length_a   1.000
_cell.length_b   1.000
_cell.length_c   1.000
_cell.angle_alpha   90.00
_cell.angle_beta   90.00
_cell.angle_gamma   90.00
#
_symmetry.space_group_name_H-M   'P 1'
#
loop_
_entity.id
_entity.type
_entity.pdbx_description
1 polymer ?
#
loop_
_entity_poly.entity_id
_entity_poly.type
_entity_poly.pdbx_seq_one_letter_code
_entity_poly.pdbx_strand_id
1 'polypeptide(L)'
;MARSLAIAAYLAGLGSPDRSDKSTEQPPRPNGAIIWARCSHPDQLTAVENLDRKLSEDGDPVRVIATLLDWNPIFADRALPEPRGRTDTRKFIAHWQPVISVWIKGDLAPLLLAEIRNAGIATIFVDASAEGLEDVTGTWVPGAMKSLLSQFEAVFAVDQTAADRLVQAGTRAETVVVTGAMEDCAPTLPCNEADRSEIAAAIGTRPVWLAAGASLEECGDIARAHQLASRRAHRLLLIFVPKRPDMADHVTSELRKYGFNVAERSSEPAPSEITQVYVVDTEEDMGLWYRIAPITYLGGTLDGGGCRDPFEAAALGTAVLYGPQVAPYQRHAARLNAAGASRLIRSPSELGPNVESLLSADKTAQLAHAAWDVTSRGAGVTNRIAAFIQLRLEELVP
;
A
#
# COMPACT_ATOMS: atom_id res chain seq x y z
N MET A 1 -24.00 30.29 16.23
CA MET A 1 -23.84 28.94 15.64
C MET A 1 -24.77 27.97 16.37
N ALA A 2 -25.88 27.60 15.75
CA ALA A 2 -26.86 26.71 16.36
C ALA A 2 -26.29 25.29 16.51
N ARG A 3 -26.09 24.83 17.73
CA ARG A 3 -25.85 23.42 17.99
C ARG A 3 -27.04 22.63 17.43
N SER A 4 -26.82 21.68 16.54
CA SER A 4 -27.90 20.83 16.04
C SER A 4 -28.52 20.08 17.21
N LEU A 5 -29.77 20.41 17.52
CA LEU A 5 -30.54 19.73 18.56
C LEU A 5 -30.63 18.21 18.33
N ALA A 6 -30.63 17.79 17.09
CA ALA A 6 -30.61 16.38 16.69
C ALA A 6 -29.33 15.64 17.13
N ILE A 7 -28.15 16.23 16.98
CA ILE A 7 -26.92 15.65 17.50
C ILE A 7 -26.89 15.67 19.02
N ALA A 8 -27.35 16.75 19.65
CA ALA A 8 -27.38 16.83 21.10
C ALA A 8 -28.30 15.77 21.70
N ALA A 9 -29.48 15.55 21.11
CA ALA A 9 -30.44 14.51 21.54
C ALA A 9 -29.85 13.09 21.32
N TYR A 10 -29.21 12.84 20.20
CA TYR A 10 -28.53 11.57 19.90
C TYR A 10 -27.40 11.27 20.90
N LEU A 11 -26.52 12.25 21.16
CA LEU A 11 -25.43 12.11 22.13
C LEU A 11 -25.92 11.98 23.59
N ALA A 12 -27.08 12.51 23.92
CA ALA A 12 -27.70 12.33 25.24
C ALA A 12 -28.31 10.93 25.41
N GLY A 13 -28.78 10.32 24.31
CA GLY A 13 -29.31 8.96 24.29
C GLY A 13 -28.23 7.85 24.32
N LEU A 14 -27.00 8.16 23.91
CA LEU A 14 -25.86 7.29 24.08
C LEU A 14 -25.35 7.39 25.52
N GLY A 15 -25.95 6.63 26.43
CA GLY A 15 -25.47 6.49 27.80
C GLY A 15 -24.00 6.09 27.79
N SER A 16 -23.12 7.01 28.16
CA SER A 16 -21.67 6.77 28.19
C SER A 16 -21.35 5.73 29.27
N PRO A 17 -20.72 4.61 28.92
CA PRO A 17 -19.83 3.97 29.85
C PRO A 17 -18.49 4.72 29.72
N ASP A 18 -18.29 5.72 30.55
CA ASP A 18 -16.98 6.32 30.80
C ASP A 18 -16.11 5.28 31.55
N ARG A 19 -15.73 4.22 30.88
CA ARG A 19 -14.73 3.27 31.36
C ARG A 19 -13.39 3.79 30.90
N SER A 20 -12.81 4.69 31.68
CA SER A 20 -11.38 5.00 31.61
C SER A 20 -10.59 3.75 32.00
N ASP A 21 -10.32 2.91 31.03
CA ASP A 21 -9.33 1.86 31.19
C ASP A 21 -7.96 2.51 31.05
N LYS A 22 -7.06 2.19 31.98
CA LYS A 22 -5.68 2.62 32.20
C LYS A 22 -5.14 3.57 31.13
N SER A 23 -4.82 4.81 31.54
CA SER A 23 -4.07 5.82 30.78
C SER A 23 -2.86 5.15 30.11
N THR A 24 -2.98 4.79 28.84
CA THR A 24 -1.84 4.41 28.04
C THR A 24 -1.02 5.68 27.86
N GLU A 25 0.21 5.71 28.35
CA GLU A 25 1.12 6.83 28.14
C GLU A 25 1.23 7.10 26.64
N GLN A 26 0.85 8.32 26.24
CA GLN A 26 0.94 8.68 24.83
C GLN A 26 2.40 8.95 24.48
N PRO A 27 2.90 8.52 23.32
CA PRO A 27 4.24 8.82 22.90
C PRO A 27 4.44 10.33 22.74
N PRO A 28 5.69 10.82 22.80
CA PRO A 28 5.97 12.25 22.69
C PRO A 28 5.48 12.80 21.36
N ARG A 29 4.85 13.97 21.39
CA ARG A 29 4.37 14.66 20.19
C ARG A 29 5.54 15.06 19.30
N PRO A 30 5.60 14.67 18.02
CA PRO A 30 6.62 15.15 17.08
C PRO A 30 6.44 16.64 16.77
N ASN A 31 7.50 17.26 16.27
CA ASN A 31 7.45 18.64 15.79
C ASN A 31 6.65 18.74 14.49
N GLY A 32 6.05 19.90 14.25
CA GLY A 32 5.33 20.21 13.02
C GLY A 32 3.82 20.07 13.11
N ALA A 33 3.16 20.20 11.97
CA ALA A 33 1.72 20.05 11.83
C ALA A 33 1.32 18.58 11.94
N ILE A 34 0.34 18.28 12.76
CA ILE A 34 -0.19 16.92 12.94
C ILE A 34 -1.49 16.77 12.18
N ILE A 35 -1.57 15.73 11.37
CA ILE A 35 -2.77 15.25 10.72
C ILE A 35 -3.22 13.99 11.43
N TRP A 36 -4.47 13.95 11.86
CA TRP A 36 -5.04 12.79 12.52
C TRP A 36 -5.84 11.95 11.53
N ALA A 37 -5.32 10.79 11.14
CA ALA A 37 -6.00 9.83 10.30
C ALA A 37 -6.75 8.80 11.16
N ARG A 38 -8.06 8.71 10.99
CA ARG A 38 -8.89 7.71 11.65
C ARG A 38 -9.14 6.53 10.72
N CYS A 39 -8.72 5.35 11.14
CA CYS A 39 -8.91 4.08 10.45
C CYS A 39 -9.92 3.20 11.20
N SER A 40 -10.87 2.62 10.48
CA SER A 40 -11.79 1.63 11.01
C SER A 40 -11.23 0.21 10.92
N HIS A 41 -10.30 -0.02 9.97
CA HIS A 41 -9.74 -1.33 9.65
C HIS A 41 -8.21 -1.28 9.44
N PRO A 42 -7.45 -2.33 9.84
CA PRO A 42 -5.99 -2.36 9.67
C PRO A 42 -5.50 -2.24 8.22
N ASP A 43 -6.29 -2.69 7.25
CA ASP A 43 -5.98 -2.60 5.83
C ASP A 43 -5.88 -1.16 5.30
N GLN A 44 -6.40 -0.19 6.04
CA GLN A 44 -6.32 1.23 5.71
C GLN A 44 -4.97 1.87 6.10
N LEU A 45 -4.19 1.21 6.95
CA LEU A 45 -2.93 1.77 7.48
C LEU A 45 -1.89 2.01 6.38
N THR A 46 -1.79 1.12 5.41
CA THR A 46 -0.86 1.29 4.27
C THR A 46 -1.18 2.54 3.44
N ALA A 47 -2.47 2.82 3.24
CA ALA A 47 -2.90 4.04 2.55
C ALA A 47 -2.53 5.31 3.35
N VAL A 48 -2.62 5.25 4.70
CA VAL A 48 -2.19 6.35 5.59
C VAL A 48 -0.69 6.56 5.53
N GLU A 49 0.10 5.49 5.56
CA GLU A 49 1.57 5.55 5.44
C GLU A 49 2.00 6.16 4.10
N ASN A 50 1.31 5.81 3.02
CA ASN A 50 1.52 6.41 1.71
C ASN A 50 1.20 7.91 1.69
N LEU A 51 0.13 8.32 2.39
CA LEU A 51 -0.25 9.71 2.54
C LEU A 51 0.80 10.49 3.38
N ASP A 52 1.25 9.92 4.52
CA ASP A 52 2.29 10.53 5.37
C ASP A 52 3.58 10.73 4.59
N ARG A 53 4.04 9.70 3.86
CA ARG A 53 5.21 9.81 3.01
C ARG A 53 5.06 10.91 1.96
N LYS A 54 3.90 10.96 1.26
CA LYS A 54 3.65 11.96 0.22
C LYS A 54 3.67 13.38 0.77
N LEU A 55 3.07 13.60 1.93
CA LEU A 55 3.08 14.91 2.60
C LEU A 55 4.47 15.30 3.12
N SER A 56 5.33 14.31 3.42
CA SER A 56 6.70 14.55 3.89
C SER A 56 7.71 14.82 2.75
N GLU A 57 7.39 14.49 1.49
CA GLU A 57 8.27 14.69 0.33
C GLU A 57 8.56 16.17 0.05
N ASP A 58 7.64 17.07 0.34
CA ASP A 58 7.73 18.49 -0.01
C ASP A 58 8.47 19.35 1.06
N GLY A 59 9.03 18.70 2.10
CA GLY A 59 9.97 19.32 3.04
C GLY A 59 9.36 20.05 4.25
N ASP A 60 8.04 20.18 4.30
CA ASP A 60 7.36 20.71 5.48
C ASP A 60 7.30 19.67 6.61
N PRO A 61 7.45 20.06 7.88
CA PRO A 61 7.38 19.14 9.01
C PRO A 61 5.91 18.75 9.30
N VAL A 62 5.30 17.97 8.39
CA VAL A 62 3.97 17.41 8.54
C VAL A 62 4.10 15.94 8.93
N ARG A 63 3.25 15.48 9.86
CA ARG A 63 3.18 14.08 10.28
C ARG A 63 1.74 13.61 10.34
N VAL A 64 1.49 12.41 9.82
CA VAL A 64 0.19 11.77 9.94
C VAL A 64 0.23 10.77 11.09
N ILE A 65 -0.68 10.91 12.04
CA ILE A 65 -0.88 9.97 13.14
C ILE A 65 -2.14 9.17 12.85
N ALA A 66 -1.98 7.85 12.75
CA ALA A 66 -3.11 6.94 12.58
C ALA A 66 -3.70 6.52 13.92
N THR A 67 -5.03 6.46 14.00
CA THR A 67 -5.74 5.73 15.06
C THR A 67 -6.57 4.61 14.43
N LEU A 68 -6.66 3.49 15.15
CA LEU A 68 -7.38 2.30 14.69
C LEU A 68 -8.49 1.93 15.67
N LEU A 69 -9.71 1.70 15.15
CA LEU A 69 -10.89 1.37 15.95
C LEU A 69 -10.69 0.04 16.71
N ASP A 70 -10.31 -1.02 16.00
CA ASP A 70 -10.04 -2.35 16.58
C ASP A 70 -8.53 -2.56 16.76
N TRP A 71 -7.92 -1.63 17.49
CA TRP A 71 -6.49 -1.65 17.75
C TRP A 71 -6.07 -2.84 18.63
N ASN A 72 -4.92 -3.44 18.32
CA ASN A 72 -4.22 -4.37 19.18
C ASN A 72 -2.69 -4.12 19.12
N PRO A 73 -1.88 -4.67 20.07
CA PRO A 73 -0.45 -4.37 20.15
C PRO A 73 0.39 -4.70 18.91
N ILE A 74 -0.10 -5.54 18.01
CA ILE A 74 0.60 -5.86 16.76
C ILE A 74 0.71 -4.65 15.81
N PHE A 75 -0.12 -3.63 16.03
CA PHE A 75 -0.14 -2.39 15.25
C PHE A 75 0.50 -1.21 15.98
N ALA A 76 1.19 -1.44 17.10
CA ALA A 76 1.70 -0.36 17.96
C ALA A 76 2.74 0.54 17.31
N ASP A 77 3.46 0.04 16.32
CA ASP A 77 4.43 0.77 15.48
C ASP A 77 3.78 1.57 14.34
N ARG A 78 2.51 1.28 14.00
CA ARG A 78 1.79 1.85 12.85
C ARG A 78 0.59 2.71 13.22
N ALA A 79 -0.04 2.44 14.36
CA ALA A 79 -1.25 3.14 14.77
C ALA A 79 -1.42 3.16 16.29
N LEU A 80 -2.11 4.19 16.76
CA LEU A 80 -2.56 4.33 18.14
C LEU A 80 -3.98 3.77 18.32
N PRO A 81 -4.38 3.39 19.54
CA PRO A 81 -5.78 3.06 19.82
C PRO A 81 -6.67 4.29 19.62
N GLU A 82 -7.86 4.08 19.02
CA GLU A 82 -8.86 5.14 18.89
C GLU A 82 -9.32 5.59 20.29
N PRO A 83 -9.34 6.92 20.57
CA PRO A 83 -9.80 7.43 21.87
C PRO A 83 -11.28 7.14 22.07
N ARG A 84 -11.65 6.61 23.24
CA ARG A 84 -13.03 6.22 23.57
C ARG A 84 -13.67 7.21 24.54
N GLY A 85 -14.86 7.68 24.19
CA GLY A 85 -15.58 8.63 25.02
C GLY A 85 -15.04 10.07 24.95
N ARG A 86 -15.73 11.00 25.61
CA ARG A 86 -15.41 12.43 25.50
C ARG A 86 -14.09 12.80 26.17
N THR A 87 -13.83 12.24 27.34
CA THR A 87 -12.65 12.57 28.15
C THR A 87 -11.37 12.17 27.43
N ASP A 88 -11.31 10.96 26.89
CA ASP A 88 -10.12 10.45 26.22
C ASP A 88 -9.91 11.16 24.88
N THR A 89 -11.00 11.46 24.14
CA THR A 89 -10.91 12.25 22.90
C THR A 89 -10.34 13.63 23.17
N ARG A 90 -10.78 14.32 24.23
CA ARG A 90 -10.25 15.64 24.59
C ARG A 90 -8.77 15.58 25.01
N LYS A 91 -8.37 14.56 25.77
CA LYS A 91 -6.96 14.33 26.12
C LYS A 91 -6.11 14.09 24.88
N PHE A 92 -6.61 13.25 23.96
CA PHE A 92 -5.95 12.98 22.70
C PHE A 92 -5.75 14.26 21.87
N ILE A 93 -6.81 15.04 21.67
CA ILE A 93 -6.77 16.31 20.94
C ILE A 93 -5.83 17.32 21.64
N ALA A 94 -5.84 17.41 22.96
CA ALA A 94 -4.99 18.31 23.71
C ALA A 94 -3.51 17.95 23.62
N HIS A 95 -3.18 16.65 23.57
CA HIS A 95 -1.81 16.18 23.44
C HIS A 95 -1.26 16.33 22.02
N TRP A 96 -2.00 15.83 21.03
CA TRP A 96 -1.54 15.78 19.64
C TRP A 96 -1.75 17.09 18.88
N GLN A 97 -2.74 17.89 19.28
CA GLN A 97 -3.10 19.17 18.63
C GLN A 97 -3.20 19.04 17.10
N PRO A 98 -4.01 18.11 16.57
CA PRO A 98 -4.12 17.93 15.14
C PRO A 98 -4.77 19.15 14.48
N VAL A 99 -4.25 19.56 13.33
CA VAL A 99 -4.78 20.69 12.55
C VAL A 99 -5.85 20.24 11.55
N ILE A 100 -5.74 19.00 11.05
CA ILE A 100 -6.70 18.36 10.16
C ILE A 100 -6.98 16.95 10.66
N SER A 101 -8.24 16.51 10.56
CA SER A 101 -8.65 15.13 10.79
C SER A 101 -9.10 14.50 9.47
N VAL A 102 -8.50 13.35 9.14
CA VAL A 102 -8.79 12.56 7.93
C VAL A 102 -9.55 11.29 8.36
N TRP A 103 -10.77 11.13 7.88
CA TRP A 103 -11.59 9.96 8.11
C TRP A 103 -11.51 9.05 6.88
N ILE A 104 -11.07 7.82 7.08
CA ILE A 104 -10.87 6.88 5.97
C ILE A 104 -11.90 5.79 6.10
N LYS A 105 -12.90 5.81 5.19
CA LYS A 105 -13.95 4.79 5.11
C LYS A 105 -14.58 4.46 6.50
N GLY A 106 -15.68 3.77 6.56
CA GLY A 106 -16.25 3.25 7.80
C GLY A 106 -17.26 4.19 8.49
N ASP A 107 -17.54 3.93 9.78
CA ASP A 107 -18.56 4.60 10.56
C ASP A 107 -18.21 6.04 10.92
N LEU A 108 -19.24 6.85 11.13
CA LEU A 108 -19.07 8.29 11.38
C LEU A 108 -18.73 8.64 12.85
N ALA A 109 -18.69 7.68 13.79
CA ALA A 109 -18.41 7.90 15.21
C ALA A 109 -18.85 9.28 15.75
N PRO A 110 -20.16 9.50 15.97
CA PRO A 110 -20.73 10.84 16.17
C PRO A 110 -20.15 11.62 17.35
N LEU A 111 -19.78 10.91 18.42
CA LEU A 111 -19.20 11.52 19.60
C LEU A 111 -17.81 12.09 19.31
N LEU A 112 -17.01 11.33 18.56
CA LEU A 112 -15.67 11.72 18.16
C LEU A 112 -15.71 12.94 17.24
N LEU A 113 -16.57 12.92 16.20
CA LEU A 113 -16.80 14.07 15.33
C LEU A 113 -17.25 15.32 16.08
N ALA A 114 -18.13 15.16 17.07
CA ALA A 114 -18.59 16.29 17.88
C ALA A 114 -17.45 16.95 18.66
N GLU A 115 -16.53 16.17 19.24
CA GLU A 115 -15.40 16.71 19.99
C GLU A 115 -14.34 17.33 19.05
N ILE A 116 -14.08 16.75 17.88
CA ILE A 116 -13.20 17.30 16.83
C ILE A 116 -13.74 18.65 16.37
N ARG A 117 -15.03 18.74 16.06
CA ARG A 117 -15.68 20.00 15.71
C ARG A 117 -15.61 21.05 16.81
N ASN A 118 -15.84 20.66 18.08
CA ASN A 118 -15.76 21.58 19.22
C ASN A 118 -14.33 22.13 19.38
N ALA A 119 -13.33 21.38 18.97
CA ALA A 119 -11.93 21.81 18.98
C ALA A 119 -11.56 22.68 17.76
N GLY A 120 -12.48 22.85 16.78
CA GLY A 120 -12.21 23.66 15.57
C GLY A 120 -11.30 22.99 14.55
N ILE A 121 -11.16 21.65 14.62
CA ILE A 121 -10.28 20.89 13.71
C ILE A 121 -10.99 20.67 12.37
N ALA A 122 -10.34 21.03 11.28
CA ALA A 122 -10.79 20.78 9.93
C ALA A 122 -10.92 19.26 9.69
N THR A 123 -12.01 18.81 9.07
CA THR A 123 -12.27 17.37 8.91
C THR A 123 -12.60 17.05 7.47
N ILE A 124 -11.90 16.05 6.90
CA ILE A 124 -12.14 15.53 5.55
C ILE A 124 -12.52 14.05 5.61
N PHE A 125 -13.35 13.62 4.67
CA PHE A 125 -13.78 12.23 4.55
C PHE A 125 -13.23 11.65 3.25
N VAL A 126 -12.42 10.62 3.36
CA VAL A 126 -11.69 9.97 2.27
C VAL A 126 -12.19 8.54 2.09
N ASP A 127 -12.14 8.02 0.87
CA ASP A 127 -12.72 6.73 0.49
C ASP A 127 -14.19 6.62 0.89
N ALA A 128 -14.88 7.75 0.81
CA ALA A 128 -16.26 7.83 1.19
C ALA A 128 -17.13 6.96 0.27
N SER A 129 -17.69 5.90 0.85
CA SER A 129 -18.62 4.98 0.18
C SER A 129 -19.97 5.01 0.86
N ALA A 130 -20.98 4.52 0.14
CA ALA A 130 -22.32 4.36 0.72
C ALA A 130 -22.40 3.19 1.70
N GLU A 131 -21.47 2.26 1.63
CA GLU A 131 -21.32 1.16 2.59
C GLU A 131 -20.95 1.73 3.96
N GLY A 132 -21.63 1.32 5.01
CA GLY A 132 -21.45 1.84 6.37
C GLY A 132 -22.37 3.03 6.73
N LEU A 133 -22.99 3.71 5.76
CA LEU A 133 -24.07 4.66 6.06
C LEU A 133 -25.39 3.93 6.37
N GLU A 134 -25.57 2.72 5.84
CA GLU A 134 -26.80 1.93 6.01
C GLU A 134 -26.91 1.31 7.41
N ASP A 135 -25.81 0.87 8.01
CA ASP A 135 -25.79 0.29 9.36
C ASP A 135 -26.12 1.29 10.45
N VAL A 136 -25.97 2.57 10.16
CA VAL A 136 -26.22 3.67 11.09
C VAL A 136 -27.69 4.10 11.07
N THR A 137 -28.47 3.71 10.07
CA THR A 137 -29.85 4.18 9.85
C THR A 137 -30.88 3.60 10.81
N GLY A 138 -30.60 2.47 11.48
CA GLY A 138 -31.57 1.78 12.35
C GLY A 138 -31.94 2.48 13.66
N THR A 139 -31.13 3.42 14.15
CA THR A 139 -31.29 4.07 15.48
C THR A 139 -31.15 5.61 15.44
N TRP A 140 -31.15 6.23 14.26
CA TRP A 140 -30.81 7.63 14.12
C TRP A 140 -31.99 8.58 14.31
N VAL A 141 -31.75 9.65 15.06
CA VAL A 141 -32.66 10.81 15.16
C VAL A 141 -32.72 11.50 13.77
N PRO A 142 -33.93 11.82 13.26
CA PRO A 142 -34.08 12.53 12.01
C PRO A 142 -33.18 13.78 11.93
N GLY A 143 -32.40 13.91 10.85
CA GLY A 143 -31.49 15.05 10.63
C GLY A 143 -30.10 14.90 11.30
N ALA A 144 -29.85 13.87 12.11
CA ALA A 144 -28.54 13.66 12.73
C ALA A 144 -27.48 13.33 11.69
N MET A 145 -27.78 12.45 10.72
CA MET A 145 -26.88 12.10 9.62
C MET A 145 -26.48 13.34 8.82
N LYS A 146 -27.44 14.14 8.37
CA LYS A 146 -27.16 15.40 7.66
C LYS A 146 -26.27 16.33 8.46
N SER A 147 -26.50 16.44 9.75
CA SER A 147 -25.70 17.31 10.62
C SER A 147 -24.28 16.79 10.86
N LEU A 148 -24.06 15.48 10.81
CA LEU A 148 -22.71 14.88 10.88
C LEU A 148 -21.98 15.05 9.54
N LEU A 149 -22.61 14.68 8.45
CA LEU A 149 -22.00 14.79 7.10
C LEU A 149 -21.68 16.25 6.73
N SER A 150 -22.49 17.21 7.21
CA SER A 150 -22.22 18.65 6.99
C SER A 150 -20.98 19.18 7.74
N GLN A 151 -20.35 18.38 8.62
CA GLN A 151 -19.13 18.77 9.31
C GLN A 151 -17.88 18.59 8.46
N PHE A 152 -17.94 17.73 7.46
CA PHE A 152 -16.81 17.53 6.55
C PHE A 152 -16.65 18.73 5.60
N GLU A 153 -15.45 19.28 5.53
CA GLU A 153 -15.10 20.35 4.60
C GLU A 153 -14.95 19.83 3.19
N ALA A 154 -14.42 18.61 3.03
CA ALA A 154 -14.34 17.90 1.76
C ALA A 154 -14.66 16.42 1.96
N VAL A 155 -15.30 15.82 0.96
CA VAL A 155 -15.66 14.40 0.91
C VAL A 155 -15.18 13.84 -0.42
N PHE A 156 -14.22 12.92 -0.35
CA PHE A 156 -13.64 12.26 -1.51
C PHE A 156 -14.33 10.90 -1.71
N ALA A 157 -15.28 10.87 -2.63
CA ALA A 157 -16.10 9.69 -2.92
C ALA A 157 -15.38 8.70 -3.83
N VAL A 158 -15.57 7.41 -3.57
CA VAL A 158 -14.95 6.34 -4.36
C VAL A 158 -15.49 6.24 -5.78
N ASP A 159 -16.74 6.60 -6.00
CA ASP A 159 -17.39 6.62 -7.31
C ASP A 159 -18.60 7.58 -7.33
N GLN A 160 -19.21 7.74 -8.51
CA GLN A 160 -20.36 8.63 -8.68
C GLN A 160 -21.58 8.15 -7.88
N THR A 161 -21.78 6.83 -7.76
CA THR A 161 -22.90 6.26 -7.00
C THR A 161 -22.77 6.58 -5.50
N ALA A 162 -21.55 6.49 -4.97
CA ALA A 162 -21.25 6.90 -3.60
C ALA A 162 -21.47 8.40 -3.40
N ALA A 163 -21.02 9.23 -4.33
CA ALA A 163 -21.21 10.67 -4.28
C ALA A 163 -22.70 11.05 -4.24
N ASP A 164 -23.52 10.48 -5.12
CA ASP A 164 -24.95 10.73 -5.19
C ASP A 164 -25.67 10.32 -3.88
N ARG A 165 -25.33 9.18 -3.31
CA ARG A 165 -25.87 8.70 -2.03
C ARG A 165 -25.46 9.57 -0.84
N LEU A 166 -24.20 10.04 -0.80
CA LEU A 166 -23.71 10.95 0.23
C LEU A 166 -24.44 12.29 0.19
N VAL A 167 -24.69 12.85 -1.01
CA VAL A 167 -25.48 14.05 -1.18
C VAL A 167 -26.92 13.84 -0.75
N GLN A 168 -27.55 12.70 -1.10
CA GLN A 168 -28.90 12.35 -0.64
C GLN A 168 -28.95 12.18 0.90
N ALA A 169 -27.88 11.65 1.53
CA ALA A 169 -27.79 11.55 2.98
C ALA A 169 -27.58 12.88 3.70
N GLY A 170 -27.29 13.96 2.95
CA GLY A 170 -27.23 15.34 3.44
C GLY A 170 -25.86 16.00 3.44
N THR A 171 -24.86 15.42 2.76
CA THR A 171 -23.60 16.10 2.45
C THR A 171 -23.87 17.26 1.48
N ARG A 172 -23.12 18.35 1.61
CA ARG A 172 -23.21 19.47 0.67
C ARG A 172 -22.60 19.06 -0.65
N ALA A 173 -23.34 19.22 -1.76
CA ALA A 173 -22.91 18.78 -3.07
C ALA A 173 -21.56 19.40 -3.50
N GLU A 174 -21.34 20.68 -3.15
CA GLU A 174 -20.12 21.42 -3.46
C GLU A 174 -18.86 20.89 -2.72
N THR A 175 -19.03 20.10 -1.66
CA THR A 175 -17.92 19.50 -0.90
C THR A 175 -17.58 18.08 -1.34
N VAL A 176 -18.38 17.48 -2.23
CA VAL A 176 -18.19 16.10 -2.68
C VAL A 176 -17.41 16.08 -3.99
N VAL A 177 -16.31 15.35 -4.02
CA VAL A 177 -15.46 15.16 -5.20
C VAL A 177 -15.28 13.66 -5.45
N VAL A 178 -15.56 13.21 -6.66
CA VAL A 178 -15.28 11.81 -7.06
C VAL A 178 -13.80 11.67 -7.41
N THR A 179 -13.09 10.87 -6.64
CA THR A 179 -11.64 10.67 -6.81
C THR A 179 -11.25 9.23 -7.12
N GLY A 180 -12.08 8.26 -6.77
CA GLY A 180 -11.69 6.88 -6.62
C GLY A 180 -11.31 6.56 -5.16
N ALA A 181 -11.01 5.30 -4.88
CA ALA A 181 -10.51 4.90 -3.57
C ALA A 181 -9.02 5.24 -3.41
N MET A 182 -8.62 5.67 -2.23
CA MET A 182 -7.22 5.75 -1.81
C MET A 182 -6.74 4.31 -1.59
N GLU A 183 -6.56 3.62 -2.71
CA GLU A 183 -6.17 2.23 -2.71
C GLU A 183 -4.73 2.09 -2.22
N ASP A 184 -4.42 0.93 -1.66
CA ASP A 184 -3.05 0.55 -1.38
C ASP A 184 -2.21 0.74 -2.63
N CYS A 185 -1.31 1.69 -2.60
CA CYS A 185 -0.28 1.86 -3.62
C CYS A 185 0.98 1.24 -3.07
N ALA A 186 1.64 0.42 -3.86
CA ALA A 186 3.00 0.05 -3.48
C ALA A 186 3.86 1.31 -3.40
N PRO A 187 4.68 1.45 -2.36
CA PRO A 187 5.69 2.49 -2.35
C PRO A 187 6.57 2.32 -3.58
N THR A 188 6.84 3.41 -4.28
CA THR A 188 7.88 3.39 -5.30
C THR A 188 9.19 3.10 -4.60
N LEU A 189 9.71 1.87 -4.77
CA LEU A 189 10.96 1.49 -4.15
C LEU A 189 12.11 2.34 -4.71
N PRO A 190 13.03 2.82 -3.86
CA PRO A 190 14.17 3.61 -4.28
C PRO A 190 15.08 2.80 -5.21
N CYS A 191 15.95 3.47 -5.96
CA CYS A 191 16.92 2.86 -6.83
C CYS A 191 18.17 3.74 -6.91
N ASN A 192 19.33 3.15 -6.75
CA ASN A 192 20.58 3.81 -7.09
C ASN A 192 20.74 3.85 -8.62
N GLU A 193 20.58 5.01 -9.21
CA GLU A 193 20.64 5.17 -10.67
C GLU A 193 22.05 4.92 -11.26
N ALA A 194 23.12 5.10 -10.50
CA ALA A 194 24.47 4.77 -10.93
C ALA A 194 24.62 3.25 -11.07
N ASP A 195 24.25 2.49 -10.05
CA ASP A 195 24.27 1.02 -10.08
C ASP A 195 23.36 0.47 -11.18
N ARG A 196 22.16 1.04 -11.32
CA ARG A 196 21.23 0.65 -12.39
C ARG A 196 21.85 0.82 -13.77
N SER A 197 22.52 1.94 -14.00
CA SER A 197 23.16 2.24 -15.30
C SER A 197 24.33 1.31 -15.59
N GLU A 198 25.14 1.00 -14.58
CA GLU A 198 26.28 0.08 -14.71
C GLU A 198 25.81 -1.35 -15.03
N ILE A 199 24.85 -1.87 -14.26
CA ILE A 199 24.33 -3.22 -14.48
C ILE A 199 23.57 -3.31 -15.81
N ALA A 200 22.79 -2.30 -16.17
CA ALA A 200 22.10 -2.25 -17.47
C ALA A 200 23.09 -2.25 -18.63
N ALA A 201 24.21 -1.53 -18.52
CA ALA A 201 25.26 -1.52 -19.52
C ALA A 201 25.94 -2.90 -19.65
N ALA A 202 26.22 -3.57 -18.54
CA ALA A 202 26.81 -4.93 -18.54
C ALA A 202 25.85 -5.98 -19.14
N ILE A 203 24.55 -5.88 -18.86
CA ILE A 203 23.52 -6.77 -19.41
C ILE A 203 23.33 -6.51 -20.92
N GLY A 204 23.34 -5.25 -21.34
CA GLY A 204 23.11 -4.83 -22.70
C GLY A 204 21.73 -5.23 -23.23
N THR A 205 21.71 -5.99 -24.34
CA THR A 205 20.46 -6.44 -24.99
C THR A 205 20.02 -7.86 -24.59
N ARG A 206 20.61 -8.43 -23.56
CA ARG A 206 20.23 -9.78 -23.08
C ARG A 206 18.81 -9.76 -22.52
N PRO A 207 17.97 -10.77 -22.81
CA PRO A 207 16.74 -10.97 -22.08
C PRO A 207 17.05 -11.26 -20.61
N VAL A 208 16.23 -10.70 -19.72
CA VAL A 208 16.37 -10.85 -18.26
C VAL A 208 15.04 -11.23 -17.64
N TRP A 209 15.08 -12.10 -16.64
CA TRP A 209 13.98 -12.30 -15.72
C TRP A 209 14.49 -12.41 -14.29
N LEU A 210 13.62 -12.11 -13.33
CA LEU A 210 13.92 -12.01 -11.90
C LEU A 210 13.12 -13.03 -11.13
N ALA A 211 13.79 -13.77 -10.24
CA ALA A 211 13.17 -14.51 -9.17
C ALA A 211 13.36 -13.72 -7.87
N ALA A 212 12.31 -13.05 -7.40
CA ALA A 212 12.36 -12.08 -6.31
C ALA A 212 11.94 -12.71 -4.97
N GLY A 213 12.84 -12.74 -4.00
CA GLY A 213 12.56 -13.29 -2.67
C GLY A 213 12.31 -14.81 -2.69
N ALA A 214 13.00 -15.53 -3.58
CA ALA A 214 12.79 -16.97 -3.75
C ALA A 214 13.40 -17.78 -2.59
N SER A 215 12.70 -18.85 -2.23
CA SER A 215 13.16 -19.80 -1.22
C SER A 215 14.20 -20.78 -1.78
N LEU A 216 14.92 -21.47 -0.89
CA LEU A 216 15.84 -22.54 -1.30
C LEU A 216 15.06 -23.75 -1.89
N GLU A 217 13.87 -24.00 -1.36
CA GLU A 217 12.97 -25.06 -1.80
C GLU A 217 12.51 -24.87 -3.26
N GLU A 218 12.32 -23.62 -3.67
CA GLU A 218 11.94 -23.25 -5.05
C GLU A 218 13.13 -23.24 -6.02
N CYS A 219 14.39 -23.27 -5.52
CA CYS A 219 15.59 -23.14 -6.33
C CYS A 219 15.62 -24.14 -7.50
N GLY A 220 15.27 -25.40 -7.25
CA GLY A 220 15.24 -26.44 -8.28
C GLY A 220 14.18 -26.20 -9.37
N ASP A 221 13.02 -25.67 -8.99
CA ASP A 221 11.93 -25.34 -9.92
C ASP A 221 12.30 -24.14 -10.79
N ILE A 222 12.90 -23.11 -10.18
CA ILE A 222 13.42 -21.93 -10.87
C ILE A 222 14.54 -22.31 -11.85
N ALA A 223 15.47 -23.19 -11.43
CA ALA A 223 16.53 -23.70 -12.27
C ALA A 223 15.98 -24.43 -13.53
N ARG A 224 15.00 -25.32 -13.35
CA ARG A 224 14.33 -26.01 -14.46
C ARG A 224 13.59 -25.04 -15.39
N ALA A 225 12.91 -24.05 -14.80
CA ALA A 225 12.23 -23.01 -15.58
C ALA A 225 13.22 -22.20 -16.44
N HIS A 226 14.37 -21.83 -15.84
CA HIS A 226 15.44 -21.12 -16.56
C HIS A 226 16.06 -21.95 -17.67
N GLN A 227 16.35 -23.25 -17.43
CA GLN A 227 16.82 -24.17 -18.47
C GLN A 227 15.83 -24.27 -19.65
N LEU A 228 14.53 -24.36 -19.36
CA LEU A 228 13.50 -24.42 -20.41
C LEU A 228 13.49 -23.14 -21.26
N ALA A 229 13.40 -21.99 -20.61
CA ALA A 229 13.32 -20.68 -21.27
C ALA A 229 14.61 -20.36 -22.06
N SER A 230 15.77 -20.77 -21.56
CA SER A 230 17.07 -20.59 -22.21
C SER A 230 17.22 -21.35 -23.55
N ARG A 231 16.39 -22.37 -23.81
CA ARG A 231 16.39 -23.05 -25.11
C ARG A 231 16.00 -22.12 -26.26
N ARG A 232 15.16 -21.13 -26.01
CA ARG A 232 14.76 -20.12 -27.01
C ARG A 232 15.59 -18.83 -26.96
N ALA A 233 16.17 -18.54 -25.80
CA ALA A 233 16.97 -17.34 -25.58
C ALA A 233 18.30 -17.73 -24.92
N HIS A 234 19.27 -18.17 -25.74
CA HIS A 234 20.56 -18.69 -25.25
C HIS A 234 21.36 -17.73 -24.38
N ARG A 235 21.09 -16.42 -24.48
CA ARG A 235 21.69 -15.37 -23.64
C ARG A 235 20.81 -14.92 -22.48
N LEU A 236 19.73 -15.67 -22.18
CA LEU A 236 18.82 -15.33 -21.07
C LEU A 236 19.61 -15.26 -19.75
N LEU A 237 19.39 -14.18 -19.01
CA LEU A 237 19.93 -14.01 -17.67
C LEU A 237 18.80 -14.19 -16.64
N LEU A 238 19.05 -15.00 -15.63
CA LEU A 238 18.27 -15.05 -14.41
C LEU A 238 18.96 -14.19 -13.36
N ILE A 239 18.24 -13.21 -12.80
CA ILE A 239 18.60 -12.57 -11.54
C ILE A 239 17.87 -13.31 -10.42
N PHE A 240 18.60 -13.84 -9.48
CA PHE A 240 18.05 -14.59 -8.36
C PHE A 240 18.29 -13.81 -7.06
N VAL A 241 17.23 -13.27 -6.48
CA VAL A 241 17.26 -12.64 -5.16
C VAL A 241 16.71 -13.63 -4.15
N PRO A 242 17.53 -14.23 -3.29
CA PRO A 242 17.07 -15.15 -2.27
C PRO A 242 16.20 -14.41 -1.25
N LYS A 243 15.33 -15.13 -0.57
CA LYS A 243 14.46 -14.58 0.47
C LYS A 243 15.26 -13.93 1.61
N ARG A 244 16.44 -14.46 1.90
CA ARG A 244 17.40 -13.92 2.86
C ARG A 244 18.81 -14.01 2.25
N PRO A 245 19.64 -12.96 2.43
CA PRO A 245 21.02 -12.94 1.90
C PRO A 245 21.89 -14.10 2.39
N ASP A 246 21.71 -14.56 3.63
CA ASP A 246 22.47 -15.67 4.23
C ASP A 246 22.24 -17.03 3.54
N MET A 247 21.24 -17.14 2.67
CA MET A 247 20.96 -18.33 1.86
C MET A 247 21.68 -18.34 0.51
N ALA A 248 22.35 -17.25 0.13
CA ALA A 248 22.91 -17.08 -1.20
C ALA A 248 23.95 -18.17 -1.54
N ASP A 249 24.85 -18.52 -0.63
CA ASP A 249 25.85 -19.57 -0.85
C ASP A 249 25.20 -20.92 -1.17
N HIS A 250 24.11 -21.28 -0.45
CA HIS A 250 23.38 -22.52 -0.69
C HIS A 250 22.67 -22.48 -2.05
N VAL A 251 22.05 -21.36 -2.40
CA VAL A 251 21.40 -21.14 -3.70
C VAL A 251 22.42 -21.24 -4.83
N THR A 252 23.55 -20.56 -4.69
CA THR A 252 24.64 -20.62 -5.68
C THR A 252 25.17 -22.05 -5.88
N SER A 253 25.40 -22.76 -4.79
CA SER A 253 25.85 -24.15 -4.84
C SER A 253 24.83 -25.05 -5.54
N GLU A 254 23.53 -24.86 -5.26
CA GLU A 254 22.45 -25.62 -5.88
C GLU A 254 22.36 -25.32 -7.39
N LEU A 255 22.37 -24.05 -7.78
CA LEU A 255 22.30 -23.63 -9.18
C LEU A 255 23.50 -24.13 -10.02
N ARG A 256 24.70 -24.17 -9.44
CA ARG A 256 25.90 -24.76 -10.08
C ARG A 256 25.73 -26.26 -10.36
N LYS A 257 25.00 -27.02 -9.54
CA LYS A 257 24.68 -28.44 -9.80
C LYS A 257 23.80 -28.63 -11.04
N TYR A 258 22.97 -27.63 -11.38
CA TYR A 258 22.22 -27.61 -12.63
C TYR A 258 23.07 -27.24 -13.87
N GLY A 259 24.36 -26.96 -13.69
CA GLY A 259 25.30 -26.66 -14.76
C GLY A 259 25.35 -25.21 -15.20
N PHE A 260 24.79 -24.27 -14.42
CA PHE A 260 24.84 -22.84 -14.74
C PHE A 260 26.17 -22.19 -14.35
N ASN A 261 26.58 -21.20 -15.16
CA ASN A 261 27.60 -20.24 -14.78
C ASN A 261 26.94 -19.20 -13.86
N VAL A 262 27.27 -19.30 -12.55
CA VAL A 262 26.68 -18.47 -11.51
C VAL A 262 27.71 -17.46 -11.01
N ALA A 263 27.35 -16.17 -11.03
CA ALA A 263 28.06 -15.09 -10.39
C ALA A 263 27.28 -14.54 -9.19
N GLU A 264 27.98 -14.00 -8.21
CA GLU A 264 27.43 -13.43 -6.99
C GLU A 264 27.70 -11.92 -6.93
N ARG A 265 26.71 -11.14 -6.52
CA ARG A 265 26.78 -9.67 -6.50
C ARG A 265 27.95 -9.14 -5.68
N SER A 266 28.23 -9.76 -4.53
CA SER A 266 29.32 -9.35 -3.64
C SER A 266 30.71 -9.54 -4.25
N SER A 267 30.86 -10.54 -5.14
CA SER A 267 32.12 -10.89 -5.80
C SER A 267 32.28 -10.22 -7.17
N GLU A 268 31.19 -10.10 -7.92
CA GLU A 268 31.15 -9.49 -9.25
C GLU A 268 30.05 -8.41 -9.27
N PRO A 269 30.40 -7.11 -9.23
CA PRO A 269 29.42 -6.00 -9.16
C PRO A 269 28.41 -5.97 -10.32
N ALA A 270 28.73 -6.57 -11.45
CA ALA A 270 27.84 -6.72 -12.59
C ALA A 270 28.04 -8.08 -13.27
N PRO A 271 26.99 -8.67 -13.89
CA PRO A 271 27.09 -9.96 -14.55
C PRO A 271 27.93 -9.86 -15.82
N SER A 272 28.82 -10.83 -16.03
CA SER A 272 29.61 -10.97 -17.26
C SER A 272 28.78 -11.56 -18.41
N GLU A 273 29.34 -11.57 -19.64
CA GLU A 273 28.63 -12.15 -20.80
C GLU A 273 28.34 -13.65 -20.66
N ILE A 274 29.17 -14.39 -19.92
CA ILE A 274 29.02 -15.83 -19.71
C ILE A 274 28.12 -16.18 -18.50
N THR A 275 27.82 -15.20 -17.65
CA THR A 275 26.96 -15.39 -16.48
C THR A 275 25.55 -15.76 -16.92
N GLN A 276 25.02 -16.89 -16.47
CA GLN A 276 23.67 -17.35 -16.76
C GLN A 276 22.72 -17.05 -15.60
N VAL A 277 23.22 -17.14 -14.38
CA VAL A 277 22.48 -16.79 -13.17
C VAL A 277 23.30 -15.81 -12.33
N TYR A 278 22.68 -14.72 -11.95
CA TYR A 278 23.27 -13.70 -11.09
C TYR A 278 22.56 -13.69 -9.75
N VAL A 279 23.25 -14.16 -8.73
CA VAL A 279 22.71 -14.26 -7.36
C VAL A 279 22.98 -12.96 -6.62
N VAL A 280 21.95 -12.37 -6.05
CA VAL A 280 22.04 -11.16 -5.22
C VAL A 280 22.16 -11.59 -3.78
N ASP A 281 23.36 -11.57 -3.25
CA ASP A 281 23.75 -12.01 -1.92
C ASP A 281 23.92 -10.86 -0.92
N THR A 282 23.50 -9.67 -1.30
CA THR A 282 23.57 -8.45 -0.48
C THR A 282 22.19 -8.00 -0.04
N GLU A 283 22.11 -7.19 1.03
CA GLU A 283 20.88 -6.49 1.40
C GLU A 283 20.62 -5.39 0.37
N GLU A 284 19.79 -5.69 -0.60
CA GLU A 284 19.68 -4.90 -1.80
C GLU A 284 18.35 -4.18 -1.94
N ASP A 285 18.48 -3.06 -2.62
CA ASP A 285 17.43 -2.26 -3.18
C ASP A 285 16.65 -3.04 -4.25
N MET A 286 15.54 -3.66 -3.88
CA MET A 286 14.65 -4.36 -4.83
C MET A 286 14.14 -3.45 -5.95
N GLY A 287 14.10 -2.14 -5.69
CA GLY A 287 13.74 -1.17 -6.71
C GLY A 287 14.67 -1.17 -7.93
N LEU A 288 15.94 -1.53 -7.74
CA LEU A 288 16.93 -1.73 -8.80
C LEU A 288 16.53 -2.93 -9.68
N TRP A 289 16.31 -4.09 -9.07
CA TRP A 289 16.08 -5.34 -9.79
C TRP A 289 14.76 -5.36 -10.54
N TYR A 290 13.69 -4.78 -9.97
CA TYR A 290 12.42 -4.63 -10.67
C TYR A 290 12.51 -3.71 -11.89
N ARG A 291 13.40 -2.69 -11.89
CA ARG A 291 13.59 -1.81 -13.05
C ARG A 291 14.47 -2.42 -14.13
N ILE A 292 15.32 -3.40 -13.79
CA ILE A 292 16.19 -4.09 -14.73
C ILE A 292 15.47 -5.25 -15.40
N ALA A 293 14.67 -6.01 -14.66
CA ALA A 293 14.04 -7.22 -15.14
C ALA A 293 12.60 -6.97 -15.61
N PRO A 294 12.32 -7.11 -16.92
CA PRO A 294 10.97 -6.93 -17.45
C PRO A 294 9.99 -8.04 -17.04
N ILE A 295 10.47 -9.16 -16.51
CA ILE A 295 9.68 -10.30 -16.05
C ILE A 295 10.10 -10.63 -14.63
N THR A 296 9.14 -10.71 -13.70
CA THR A 296 9.41 -11.04 -12.30
C THR A 296 8.52 -12.18 -11.82
N TYR A 297 9.14 -13.20 -11.29
CA TYR A 297 8.49 -14.23 -10.47
C TYR A 297 8.66 -13.88 -8.99
N LEU A 298 7.58 -13.82 -8.25
CA LEU A 298 7.60 -13.64 -6.81
C LEU A 298 7.77 -15.00 -6.12
N GLY A 299 8.93 -15.20 -5.53
CA GLY A 299 9.27 -16.43 -4.81
C GLY A 299 8.51 -16.57 -3.50
N GLY A 300 8.53 -17.78 -2.93
CA GLY A 300 7.77 -18.15 -1.73
C GLY A 300 6.27 -18.30 -1.97
N THR A 301 5.83 -18.16 -3.21
CA THR A 301 4.40 -18.21 -3.58
C THR A 301 3.91 -19.59 -4.01
N LEU A 302 4.81 -20.52 -4.31
CA LEU A 302 4.47 -21.91 -4.61
C LEU A 302 4.56 -22.80 -3.37
N ASP A 303 5.49 -22.55 -2.47
CA ASP A 303 5.75 -23.34 -1.27
C ASP A 303 5.08 -22.81 0.00
N GLY A 304 4.58 -21.57 -0.01
CA GLY A 304 3.95 -20.92 1.15
C GLY A 304 4.94 -20.30 2.12
N GLY A 305 6.20 -20.12 1.72
CA GLY A 305 7.24 -19.49 2.53
C GLY A 305 7.03 -18.00 2.82
N GLY A 306 6.00 -17.37 2.23
CA GLY A 306 5.73 -15.93 2.28
C GLY A 306 6.44 -15.20 1.16
N CYS A 307 5.81 -14.19 0.59
CA CYS A 307 6.28 -13.47 -0.61
C CYS A 307 6.45 -11.98 -0.36
N ARG A 308 7.02 -11.30 -1.34
CA ARG A 308 7.01 -9.83 -1.46
C ARG A 308 5.67 -9.34 -2.00
N ASP A 309 5.38 -8.06 -1.79
CA ASP A 309 4.16 -7.43 -2.31
C ASP A 309 4.16 -7.43 -3.85
N PRO A 310 3.15 -8.03 -4.51
CA PRO A 310 3.03 -7.99 -5.96
C PRO A 310 2.95 -6.58 -6.55
N PHE A 311 2.48 -5.61 -5.77
CA PHE A 311 2.39 -4.22 -6.20
C PHE A 311 3.76 -3.53 -6.31
N GLU A 312 4.77 -3.95 -5.54
CA GLU A 312 6.14 -3.42 -5.68
C GLU A 312 6.67 -3.63 -7.10
N ALA A 313 6.54 -4.86 -7.61
CA ALA A 313 6.97 -5.22 -8.95
C ALA A 313 6.10 -4.55 -10.02
N ALA A 314 4.77 -4.59 -9.85
CA ALA A 314 3.81 -4.02 -10.79
C ALA A 314 3.98 -2.50 -10.97
N ALA A 315 4.22 -1.75 -9.88
CA ALA A 315 4.42 -0.30 -9.92
C ALA A 315 5.71 0.10 -10.67
N LEU A 316 6.68 -0.80 -10.75
CA LEU A 316 7.95 -0.56 -11.43
C LEU A 316 7.99 -1.10 -12.87
N GLY A 317 6.84 -1.54 -13.40
CA GLY A 317 6.66 -1.84 -14.82
C GLY A 317 7.19 -3.21 -15.24
N THR A 318 7.24 -4.19 -14.34
CA THR A 318 7.59 -5.56 -14.68
C THR A 318 6.34 -6.45 -14.82
N ALA A 319 6.39 -7.45 -15.70
CA ALA A 319 5.35 -8.46 -15.84
C ALA A 319 5.42 -9.44 -14.66
N VAL A 320 4.36 -9.50 -13.84
CA VAL A 320 4.37 -10.21 -12.57
C VAL A 320 3.80 -11.62 -12.68
N LEU A 321 4.59 -12.61 -12.20
CA LEU A 321 4.19 -14.01 -12.04
C LEU A 321 4.24 -14.36 -10.54
N TYR A 322 3.26 -15.12 -10.06
CA TYR A 322 3.25 -15.62 -8.68
C TYR A 322 2.41 -16.91 -8.56
N GLY A 323 2.70 -17.69 -7.53
CA GLY A 323 1.93 -18.86 -7.15
C GLY A 323 0.69 -18.52 -6.30
N PRO A 324 -0.09 -19.51 -5.84
CA PRO A 324 -1.31 -19.27 -5.07
C PRO A 324 -1.09 -18.81 -3.63
N GLN A 325 0.12 -18.94 -3.08
CA GLN A 325 0.45 -18.63 -1.69
C GLN A 325 0.94 -17.18 -1.54
N VAL A 326 0.03 -16.22 -1.63
CA VAL A 326 0.36 -14.77 -1.66
C VAL A 326 0.08 -14.03 -0.35
N ALA A 327 -0.01 -14.76 0.77
CA ALA A 327 -0.19 -14.10 2.07
C ALA A 327 1.04 -13.26 2.45
N PRO A 328 0.88 -12.03 3.02
CA PRO A 328 -0.39 -11.36 3.39
C PRO A 328 -1.04 -10.51 2.29
N TYR A 329 -0.57 -10.57 1.03
CA TYR A 329 -0.94 -9.66 -0.07
C TYR A 329 -2.08 -10.18 -0.97
N GLN A 330 -3.02 -10.98 -0.43
CA GLN A 330 -4.12 -11.57 -1.21
C GLN A 330 -4.96 -10.54 -1.96
N ARG A 331 -5.19 -9.35 -1.38
CA ARG A 331 -5.96 -8.27 -2.00
C ARG A 331 -5.25 -7.70 -3.23
N HIS A 332 -3.94 -7.44 -3.12
CA HIS A 332 -3.12 -6.95 -4.23
C HIS A 332 -3.07 -7.95 -5.38
N ALA A 333 -2.81 -9.23 -5.06
CA ALA A 333 -2.82 -10.30 -6.04
C ALA A 333 -4.19 -10.46 -6.72
N ALA A 334 -5.29 -10.41 -5.96
CA ALA A 334 -6.64 -10.48 -6.51
C ALA A 334 -6.95 -9.33 -7.46
N ARG A 335 -6.54 -8.10 -7.15
CA ARG A 335 -6.71 -6.92 -8.01
C ARG A 335 -5.95 -7.06 -9.32
N LEU A 336 -4.66 -7.46 -9.26
CA LEU A 336 -3.86 -7.71 -10.47
C LEU A 336 -4.50 -8.83 -11.32
N ASN A 337 -4.94 -9.91 -10.70
CA ASN A 337 -5.56 -11.02 -11.40
C ASN A 337 -6.89 -10.63 -12.06
N ALA A 338 -7.76 -9.89 -11.36
CA ALA A 338 -9.03 -9.40 -11.89
C ALA A 338 -8.86 -8.48 -13.11
N ALA A 339 -7.78 -7.72 -13.15
CA ALA A 339 -7.41 -6.84 -14.27
C ALA A 339 -6.65 -7.58 -15.39
N GLY A 340 -6.39 -8.87 -15.28
CA GLY A 340 -5.53 -9.61 -16.21
C GLY A 340 -4.09 -9.11 -16.24
N ALA A 341 -3.63 -8.49 -15.15
CA ALA A 341 -2.38 -7.77 -14.99
C ALA A 341 -1.26 -8.63 -14.35
N SER A 342 -1.48 -9.92 -14.22
CA SER A 342 -0.53 -10.88 -13.67
C SER A 342 -0.73 -12.26 -14.26
N ARG A 343 0.22 -13.17 -13.99
CA ARG A 343 0.11 -14.59 -14.34
C ARG A 343 0.17 -15.45 -13.09
N LEU A 344 -0.91 -16.16 -12.81
CA LEU A 344 -0.97 -17.14 -11.74
C LEU A 344 -0.30 -18.44 -12.20
N ILE A 345 0.73 -18.85 -11.48
CA ILE A 345 1.47 -20.11 -11.65
C ILE A 345 0.90 -21.13 -10.66
N ARG A 346 0.12 -22.08 -11.14
CA ARG A 346 -0.56 -23.06 -10.27
C ARG A 346 0.33 -24.21 -9.82
N SER A 347 1.39 -24.46 -10.59
CA SER A 347 2.35 -25.53 -10.29
C SER A 347 3.75 -25.14 -10.78
N PRO A 348 4.82 -25.70 -10.18
CA PRO A 348 6.20 -25.45 -10.62
C PRO A 348 6.44 -25.69 -12.12
N SER A 349 5.75 -26.67 -12.72
CA SER A 349 5.88 -26.98 -14.14
C SER A 349 5.36 -25.88 -15.08
N GLU A 350 4.51 -24.97 -14.59
CA GLU A 350 3.99 -23.85 -15.38
C GLU A 350 4.95 -22.67 -15.43
N LEU A 351 5.93 -22.57 -14.51
CA LEU A 351 6.84 -21.41 -14.43
C LEU A 351 7.64 -21.24 -15.71
N GLY A 352 8.32 -22.30 -16.17
CA GLY A 352 9.16 -22.25 -17.37
C GLY A 352 8.41 -21.82 -18.64
N PRO A 353 7.27 -22.46 -18.98
CA PRO A 353 6.45 -22.05 -20.13
C PRO A 353 5.93 -20.60 -20.03
N ASN A 354 5.60 -20.12 -18.85
CA ASN A 354 5.16 -18.73 -18.67
C ASN A 354 6.31 -17.75 -18.85
N VAL A 355 7.49 -18.00 -18.28
CA VAL A 355 8.71 -17.19 -18.55
C VAL A 355 9.03 -17.18 -20.03
N GLU A 356 9.06 -18.37 -20.69
CA GLU A 356 9.30 -18.50 -22.13
C GLU A 356 8.30 -17.69 -22.96
N SER A 357 7.00 -17.74 -22.62
CA SER A 357 5.94 -16.97 -23.30
C SER A 357 6.16 -15.46 -23.17
N LEU A 358 6.66 -15.01 -22.02
CA LEU A 358 6.92 -13.59 -21.71
C LEU A 358 8.28 -13.10 -22.27
N LEU A 359 9.10 -13.93 -22.90
CA LEU A 359 10.24 -13.44 -23.68
C LEU A 359 9.80 -12.67 -24.95
N SER A 360 8.51 -12.75 -25.32
CA SER A 360 7.92 -11.85 -26.32
C SER A 360 7.70 -10.47 -25.75
N ALA A 361 8.38 -9.46 -26.29
CA ALA A 361 8.31 -8.07 -25.84
C ALA A 361 6.88 -7.53 -25.77
N ASP A 362 6.03 -7.87 -26.78
CA ASP A 362 4.64 -7.41 -26.83
C ASP A 362 3.82 -7.95 -25.65
N LYS A 363 3.96 -9.24 -25.33
CA LYS A 363 3.22 -9.87 -24.23
C LYS A 363 3.67 -9.33 -22.88
N THR A 364 4.96 -9.14 -22.72
CA THR A 364 5.55 -8.59 -21.50
C THR A 364 5.12 -7.15 -21.29
N ALA A 365 5.22 -6.32 -22.33
CA ALA A 365 4.78 -4.92 -22.27
C ALA A 365 3.28 -4.81 -21.97
N GLN A 366 2.43 -5.64 -22.58
CA GLN A 366 1.00 -5.65 -22.32
C GLN A 366 0.68 -5.99 -20.86
N LEU A 367 1.33 -7.03 -20.31
CA LEU A 367 1.11 -7.45 -18.93
C LEU A 367 1.64 -6.42 -17.94
N ALA A 368 2.84 -5.89 -18.19
CA ALA A 368 3.47 -4.86 -17.38
C ALA A 368 2.66 -3.55 -17.37
N HIS A 369 2.13 -3.13 -18.53
CA HIS A 369 1.29 -1.94 -18.63
C HIS A 369 -0.02 -2.10 -17.85
N ALA A 370 -0.70 -3.25 -17.98
CA ALA A 370 -1.90 -3.54 -17.21
C ALA A 370 -1.60 -3.56 -15.69
N ALA A 371 -0.45 -4.08 -15.28
CA ALA A 371 -0.03 -4.09 -13.88
C ALA A 371 0.24 -2.68 -13.34
N TRP A 372 0.94 -1.87 -14.14
CA TRP A 372 1.21 -0.47 -13.81
C TRP A 372 -0.08 0.35 -13.71
N ASP A 373 -1.04 0.15 -14.61
CA ASP A 373 -2.36 0.80 -14.55
C ASP A 373 -3.10 0.52 -13.23
N VAL A 374 -3.07 -0.74 -12.77
CA VAL A 374 -3.72 -1.13 -11.50
C VAL A 374 -3.07 -0.42 -10.32
N THR A 375 -1.74 -0.32 -10.28
CA THR A 375 -1.01 0.30 -9.17
C THR A 375 -1.01 1.82 -9.21
N SER A 376 -1.09 2.42 -10.41
CA SER A 376 -1.05 3.89 -10.59
C SER A 376 -2.35 4.57 -10.25
N ARG A 377 -3.50 3.88 -10.33
CA ARG A 377 -4.81 4.48 -10.04
C ARG A 377 -4.91 5.00 -8.62
N GLY A 378 -4.46 4.22 -7.63
CA GLY A 378 -4.46 4.63 -6.23
C GLY A 378 -3.50 5.80 -5.94
N ALA A 379 -2.33 5.86 -6.60
CA ALA A 379 -1.38 6.95 -6.43
C ALA A 379 -1.97 8.31 -6.84
N GLY A 380 -2.76 8.35 -7.90
CA GLY A 380 -3.45 9.57 -8.34
C GLY A 380 -4.44 10.11 -7.29
N VAL A 381 -5.12 9.22 -6.57
CA VAL A 381 -6.05 9.60 -5.50
C VAL A 381 -5.28 10.15 -4.29
N THR A 382 -4.25 9.44 -3.84
CA THR A 382 -3.39 9.89 -2.72
C THR A 382 -2.77 11.26 -3.01
N ASN A 383 -2.29 11.49 -4.23
CA ASN A 383 -1.74 12.80 -4.64
C ASN A 383 -2.79 13.92 -4.58
N ARG A 384 -4.03 13.68 -5.00
CA ARG A 384 -5.12 14.67 -4.91
C ARG A 384 -5.47 15.00 -3.46
N ILE A 385 -5.53 13.98 -2.61
CA ILE A 385 -5.82 14.18 -1.18
C ILE A 385 -4.66 14.93 -0.52
N ALA A 386 -3.41 14.56 -0.79
CA ALA A 386 -2.23 15.26 -0.28
C ALA A 386 -2.21 16.73 -0.72
N ALA A 387 -2.45 17.02 -2.00
CA ALA A 387 -2.51 18.40 -2.51
C ALA A 387 -3.62 19.22 -1.83
N PHE A 388 -4.80 18.62 -1.59
CA PHE A 388 -5.87 19.30 -0.85
C PHE A 388 -5.45 19.60 0.59
N ILE A 389 -4.81 18.63 1.28
CA ILE A 389 -4.33 18.81 2.65
C ILE A 389 -3.27 19.91 2.71
N GLN A 390 -2.30 19.94 1.79
CA GLN A 390 -1.26 20.96 1.72
C GLN A 390 -1.85 22.36 1.55
N LEU A 391 -2.79 22.53 0.62
CA LEU A 391 -3.49 23.81 0.42
C LEU A 391 -4.20 24.26 1.71
N ARG A 392 -4.83 23.33 2.45
CA ARG A 392 -5.51 23.67 3.71
C ARG A 392 -4.51 23.97 4.84
N LEU A 393 -3.34 23.33 4.87
CA LEU A 393 -2.29 23.63 5.83
C LEU A 393 -1.74 25.06 5.65
N GLU A 394 -1.52 25.49 4.40
CA GLU A 394 -1.12 26.86 4.09
C GLU A 394 -2.12 27.91 4.61
N GLU A 395 -3.42 27.60 4.60
CA GLU A 395 -4.47 28.47 5.11
C GLU A 395 -4.60 28.45 6.66
N LEU A 396 -4.26 27.33 7.31
CA LEU A 396 -4.46 27.12 8.74
C LEU A 396 -3.20 27.41 9.58
N VAL A 397 -2.03 27.32 8.97
CA VAL A 397 -0.71 27.53 9.62
C VAL A 397 -0.01 28.68 8.89
N PRO A 398 -0.25 29.93 9.27
CA PRO A 398 0.32 31.11 8.63
C PRO A 398 1.82 31.24 8.84
#